data_b82ca5324baac04feabd124efbc9cf72
#
_entry.id   b82ca5324baac04feabd124efbc9cf72
#
_cell.length_a   1.000
_cell.length_b   1.000
_cell.length_c   1.000
_cell.angle_alpha   90.00
_cell.angle_beta   90.00
_cell.angle_gamma   90.00
#
_symmetry.space_group_name_H-M   'P 1'
#
loop_
_entity.id
_entity.type
_entity.pdbx_description
1 polymer ?
#
loop_
_entity_poly.entity_id
_entity_poly.type
_entity_poly.pdbx_seq_one_letter_code
_entity_poly.pdbx_strand_id
1 'polypeptide(L)'
;LETERAVQPCFTRIVLFQNLLSVIAWSVLALAVANRVAGGFEKLLAVIIIPAFGFTPAIADWDSILGSESLTFSLFAISLALLLKVCFKAASDESDGSNSILLTGLTLTALFLWTFTRDSNIYAIAILFVFALISFAIFPRIRKNKGLIIISTVLLVITILGLQSAMESRRWKKPLTNVFAEYILPFPAREEFMVGLGMPDTKAAEYPVWFKENAPRAYARFLIAHPGYTFTSFTSNLGGIFSENIQPYFYSEQTTVRKTLVALNDILHPNTYLVFVLDLLLILGLAFSAFTRKNSDLTAWVWLGVWLIASATIMMVINFFADSIGVTRHTMLAVETFRLMLWVFLI
;
A
#
# COMPACT_ATOMS: atom_id res chain seq x y z
N LEU A 1 -1.16 20.61 -34.29
CA LEU A 1 -1.65 20.15 -32.96
C LEU A 1 -2.80 19.14 -33.03
N GLU A 2 -3.40 18.88 -34.21
CA GLU A 2 -4.48 17.90 -34.38
C GLU A 2 -4.01 16.49 -34.78
N THR A 3 -2.76 16.33 -35.18
CA THR A 3 -2.24 15.04 -35.65
C THR A 3 -1.73 14.10 -34.56
N GLU A 4 -1.63 14.52 -33.30
CA GLU A 4 -1.16 13.69 -32.20
C GLU A 4 -2.28 12.97 -31.43
N ARG A 5 -3.54 13.09 -31.84
CA ARG A 5 -4.67 12.37 -31.24
C ARG A 5 -4.91 10.97 -31.81
N ALA A 6 -3.97 10.37 -32.48
CA ALA A 6 -4.05 8.94 -32.80
C ALA A 6 -3.81 8.12 -31.52
N VAL A 7 -4.78 8.16 -30.60
CA VAL A 7 -4.84 7.25 -29.47
C VAL A 7 -4.81 5.84 -30.06
N GLN A 8 -3.75 5.11 -29.79
CA GLN A 8 -3.64 3.73 -30.26
C GLN A 8 -4.86 2.96 -29.75
N PRO A 9 -5.64 2.26 -30.60
CA PRO A 9 -6.90 1.62 -30.20
C PRO A 9 -6.77 0.66 -29.02
N CYS A 10 -5.58 0.09 -28.79
CA CYS A 10 -5.29 -0.75 -27.66
C CYS A 10 -5.29 0.00 -26.32
N PHE A 11 -4.96 1.28 -26.27
CA PHE A 11 -4.97 2.05 -25.01
C PHE A 11 -6.39 2.20 -24.45
N THR A 12 -7.37 2.48 -25.31
CA THR A 12 -8.77 2.54 -24.89
C THR A 12 -9.23 1.23 -24.24
N ARG A 13 -8.81 0.08 -24.79
CA ARG A 13 -9.16 -1.22 -24.23
C ARG A 13 -8.50 -1.46 -22.85
N ILE A 14 -7.26 -1.02 -22.67
CA ILE A 14 -6.55 -1.11 -21.39
C ILE A 14 -7.27 -0.24 -20.36
N VAL A 15 -7.56 1.01 -20.68
CA VAL A 15 -8.29 1.93 -19.79
C VAL A 15 -9.67 1.37 -19.44
N LEU A 16 -10.42 0.84 -20.41
CA LEU A 16 -11.70 0.19 -20.15
C LEU A 16 -11.57 -1.01 -19.20
N PHE A 17 -10.54 -1.84 -19.39
CA PHE A 17 -10.25 -2.96 -18.50
C PHE A 17 -9.90 -2.47 -17.08
N GLN A 18 -9.07 -1.44 -16.94
CA GLN A 18 -8.71 -0.86 -15.65
C GLN A 18 -9.94 -0.32 -14.91
N ASN A 19 -10.79 0.45 -15.59
CA ASN A 19 -12.04 0.96 -15.01
C ASN A 19 -12.98 -0.18 -14.58
N LEU A 20 -13.17 -1.21 -15.42
CA LEU A 20 -14.03 -2.35 -15.08
C LEU A 20 -13.48 -3.11 -13.86
N LEU A 21 -12.17 -3.35 -13.83
CA LEU A 21 -11.51 -4.01 -12.70
C LEU A 21 -11.66 -3.18 -11.42
N SER A 22 -11.52 -1.86 -11.50
CA SER A 22 -11.69 -0.93 -10.38
C SER A 22 -13.12 -1.01 -9.83
N VAL A 23 -14.14 -0.93 -10.69
CA VAL A 23 -15.55 -1.07 -10.28
C VAL A 23 -15.80 -2.40 -9.55
N ILE A 24 -15.31 -3.50 -10.11
CA ILE A 24 -15.45 -4.82 -9.49
C ILE A 24 -14.72 -4.85 -8.14
N ALA A 25 -13.50 -4.37 -8.08
CA ALA A 25 -12.63 -4.43 -6.90
C ALA A 25 -13.24 -3.69 -5.70
N TRP A 26 -13.64 -2.45 -5.89
CA TRP A 26 -14.24 -1.64 -4.83
C TRP A 26 -15.63 -2.14 -4.41
N SER A 27 -16.42 -2.66 -5.36
CA SER A 27 -17.70 -3.30 -5.04
C SER A 27 -17.51 -4.57 -4.22
N VAL A 28 -16.52 -5.41 -4.56
CA VAL A 28 -16.21 -6.63 -3.81
C VAL A 28 -15.74 -6.30 -2.39
N LEU A 29 -14.92 -5.24 -2.23
CA LEU A 29 -14.49 -4.79 -0.91
C LEU A 29 -15.68 -4.26 -0.08
N ALA A 30 -16.54 -3.44 -0.68
CA ALA A 30 -17.73 -2.91 -0.03
C ALA A 30 -18.64 -4.04 0.50
N LEU A 31 -18.91 -5.03 -0.34
CA LEU A 31 -19.70 -6.20 0.04
C LEU A 31 -19.01 -7.05 1.11
N ALA A 32 -17.67 -7.19 1.03
CA ALA A 32 -16.92 -7.94 2.04
C ALA A 32 -17.01 -7.27 3.42
N VAL A 33 -16.90 -5.94 3.50
CA VAL A 33 -17.05 -5.15 4.73
C VAL A 33 -18.51 -5.19 5.21
N ALA A 34 -19.48 -4.92 4.34
CA ALA A 34 -20.91 -4.94 4.67
C ALA A 34 -21.37 -6.27 5.28
N ASN A 35 -20.79 -7.39 4.85
CA ASN A 35 -21.08 -8.71 5.39
C ASN A 35 -20.47 -8.96 6.79
N ARG A 36 -19.64 -8.06 7.31
CA ARG A 36 -18.93 -8.22 8.59
C ARG A 36 -19.33 -7.19 9.64
N VAL A 37 -20.13 -6.20 9.25
CA VAL A 37 -20.74 -5.25 10.19
C VAL A 37 -22.16 -5.71 10.56
N ALA A 38 -22.58 -5.44 11.80
CA ALA A 38 -23.80 -6.02 12.35
C ALA A 38 -25.07 -5.28 11.94
N GLY A 39 -25.07 -3.95 11.99
CA GLY A 39 -26.25 -3.12 11.81
C GLY A 39 -26.62 -2.92 10.32
N GLY A 40 -27.89 -2.70 10.06
CA GLY A 40 -28.37 -2.42 8.71
C GLY A 40 -27.88 -1.07 8.16
N PHE A 41 -27.73 -0.08 9.05
CA PHE A 41 -27.23 1.23 8.70
C PHE A 41 -25.75 1.19 8.35
N GLU A 42 -24.93 0.48 9.12
CA GLU A 42 -23.51 0.28 8.87
C GLU A 42 -23.28 -0.48 7.54
N LYS A 43 -24.12 -1.45 7.24
CA LYS A 43 -24.08 -2.15 5.92
C LYS A 43 -24.34 -1.19 4.76
N LEU A 44 -25.33 -0.31 4.92
CA LEU A 44 -25.63 0.71 3.92
C LEU A 44 -24.45 1.68 3.76
N LEU A 45 -23.87 2.15 4.86
CA LEU A 45 -22.68 3.00 4.84
C LEU A 45 -21.51 2.33 4.12
N ALA A 46 -21.23 1.06 4.39
CA ALA A 46 -20.18 0.30 3.71
C ALA A 46 -20.38 0.25 2.20
N VAL A 47 -21.62 -0.02 1.75
CA VAL A 47 -21.94 -0.12 0.32
C VAL A 47 -21.92 1.24 -0.38
N ILE A 48 -22.08 2.35 0.33
CA ILE A 48 -22.02 3.69 -0.24
C ILE A 48 -20.60 4.26 -0.16
N ILE A 49 -19.98 4.27 1.03
CA ILE A 49 -18.72 4.99 1.27
C ILE A 49 -17.55 4.31 0.56
N ILE A 50 -17.44 2.97 0.60
CA ILE A 50 -16.29 2.28 0.03
C ILE A 50 -16.25 2.40 -1.51
N PRO A 51 -17.36 2.21 -2.26
CA PRO A 51 -17.34 2.50 -3.69
C PRO A 51 -17.14 3.99 -3.99
N ALA A 52 -17.77 4.89 -3.22
CA ALA A 52 -17.55 6.33 -3.39
C ALA A 52 -16.06 6.70 -3.23
N PHE A 53 -15.38 6.12 -2.23
CA PHE A 53 -13.95 6.28 -2.04
C PHE A 53 -13.17 5.84 -3.29
N GLY A 54 -13.47 4.66 -3.85
CA GLY A 54 -12.79 4.12 -5.02
C GLY A 54 -13.12 4.86 -6.34
N PHE A 55 -14.25 5.57 -6.41
CA PHE A 55 -14.70 6.22 -7.65
C PHE A 55 -14.50 7.74 -7.65
N THR A 56 -13.90 8.30 -6.59
CA THR A 56 -13.48 9.71 -6.56
C THR A 56 -12.12 9.91 -7.23
N PRO A 57 -11.79 11.15 -7.62
CA PRO A 57 -10.58 11.46 -8.39
C PRO A 57 -9.27 10.94 -7.82
N ALA A 58 -9.12 10.86 -6.49
CA ALA A 58 -7.91 10.33 -5.86
C ALA A 58 -7.54 8.92 -6.34
N ILE A 59 -8.53 8.10 -6.66
CA ILE A 59 -8.35 6.73 -7.14
C ILE A 59 -8.73 6.61 -8.62
N ALA A 60 -9.94 7.06 -9.01
CA ALA A 60 -10.49 6.81 -10.34
C ALA A 60 -9.71 7.50 -11.47
N ASP A 61 -9.05 8.63 -11.22
CA ASP A 61 -8.22 9.28 -12.24
C ASP A 61 -7.07 8.38 -12.69
N TRP A 62 -6.54 7.53 -11.82
CA TRP A 62 -5.48 6.59 -12.16
C TRP A 62 -5.95 5.50 -13.13
N ASP A 63 -7.24 5.20 -13.17
CA ASP A 63 -7.80 4.22 -14.11
C ASP A 63 -7.73 4.69 -15.57
N SER A 64 -7.54 5.99 -15.78
CA SER A 64 -7.34 6.59 -17.10
C SER A 64 -5.87 6.73 -17.49
N ILE A 65 -4.94 6.38 -16.59
CA ILE A 65 -3.49 6.48 -16.81
C ILE A 65 -2.91 5.09 -17.06
N LEU A 66 -2.07 4.97 -18.09
CA LEU A 66 -1.34 3.73 -18.36
C LEU A 66 -0.16 3.59 -17.40
N GLY A 67 -0.48 3.22 -16.18
CA GLY A 67 0.48 3.03 -15.08
C GLY A 67 0.12 1.82 -14.22
N SER A 68 0.99 1.51 -13.28
CA SER A 68 0.76 0.42 -12.33
C SER A 68 -0.22 0.79 -11.21
N GLU A 69 -0.56 2.08 -11.07
CA GLU A 69 -1.32 2.63 -9.96
C GLU A 69 -2.75 2.09 -9.94
N SER A 70 -3.45 2.12 -11.07
CA SER A 70 -4.81 1.58 -11.21
C SER A 70 -4.89 0.11 -10.79
N LEU A 71 -4.00 -0.73 -11.37
CA LEU A 71 -3.94 -2.15 -11.01
C LEU A 71 -3.58 -2.35 -9.55
N THR A 72 -2.70 -1.51 -9.00
CA THR A 72 -2.29 -1.58 -7.60
C THR A 72 -3.47 -1.32 -6.66
N PHE A 73 -4.28 -0.30 -6.90
CA PHE A 73 -5.46 -0.01 -6.08
C PHE A 73 -6.53 -1.09 -6.20
N SER A 74 -6.84 -1.51 -7.43
CA SER A 74 -7.86 -2.53 -7.68
C SER A 74 -7.49 -3.87 -7.06
N LEU A 75 -6.24 -4.32 -7.23
CA LEU A 75 -5.77 -5.57 -6.65
C LEU A 75 -5.59 -5.47 -5.14
N PHE A 76 -5.26 -4.30 -4.59
CA PHE A 76 -5.27 -4.05 -3.15
C PHE A 76 -6.68 -4.23 -2.57
N ALA A 77 -7.69 -3.62 -3.17
CA ALA A 77 -9.07 -3.74 -2.72
C ALA A 77 -9.57 -5.20 -2.75
N ILE A 78 -9.28 -5.94 -3.83
CA ILE A 78 -9.60 -7.37 -3.92
C ILE A 78 -8.84 -8.17 -2.85
N SER A 79 -7.55 -7.93 -2.69
CA SER A 79 -6.72 -8.62 -1.69
C SER A 79 -7.21 -8.37 -0.27
N LEU A 80 -7.57 -7.13 0.04
CA LEU A 80 -8.13 -6.74 1.33
C LEU A 80 -9.47 -7.43 1.59
N ALA A 81 -10.36 -7.47 0.60
CA ALA A 81 -11.64 -8.16 0.70
C ALA A 81 -11.49 -9.67 0.98
N LEU A 82 -10.51 -10.31 0.33
CA LEU A 82 -10.23 -11.73 0.52
C LEU A 82 -9.54 -11.99 1.86
N LEU A 83 -8.59 -11.15 2.26
CA LEU A 83 -7.95 -11.22 3.58
C LEU A 83 -8.96 -11.04 4.71
N LEU A 84 -9.89 -10.10 4.57
CA LEU A 84 -11.00 -9.94 5.51
C LEU A 84 -11.75 -11.26 5.70
N LYS A 85 -12.14 -11.93 4.61
CA LYS A 85 -12.81 -13.24 4.67
C LYS A 85 -11.94 -14.30 5.34
N VAL A 86 -10.65 -14.34 5.05
CA VAL A 86 -9.70 -15.30 5.66
C VAL A 86 -9.57 -15.04 7.16
N CYS A 87 -9.41 -13.78 7.60
CA CYS A 87 -9.27 -13.41 9.01
C CYS A 87 -10.50 -13.81 9.82
N PHE A 88 -11.70 -13.49 9.30
CA PHE A 88 -12.95 -13.85 9.99
C PHE A 88 -13.18 -15.36 10.01
N LYS A 89 -12.86 -16.07 8.92
CA LYS A 89 -12.92 -17.54 8.93
C LYS A 89 -11.92 -18.17 9.89
N ALA A 90 -10.75 -17.58 10.05
CA ALA A 90 -9.76 -18.03 11.02
C ALA A 90 -10.20 -17.76 12.48
N ALA A 91 -10.98 -16.71 12.69
CA ALA A 91 -11.53 -16.33 14.00
C ALA A 91 -12.76 -17.15 14.38
N SER A 92 -13.58 -17.57 13.40
CA SER A 92 -14.75 -18.46 13.62
C SER A 92 -14.35 -19.93 13.71
N ASP A 93 -15.23 -20.76 14.33
CA ASP A 93 -15.00 -22.22 14.46
C ASP A 93 -15.44 -23.01 13.21
N GLU A 94 -15.82 -22.35 12.14
CA GLU A 94 -16.34 -22.99 10.94
C GLU A 94 -15.25 -23.74 10.16
N SER A 95 -15.19 -25.04 10.31
CA SER A 95 -14.33 -25.96 9.55
C SER A 95 -14.98 -26.42 8.24
N ASP A 96 -15.33 -25.51 7.36
CA ASP A 96 -15.95 -25.85 6.07
C ASP A 96 -14.86 -26.18 5.03
N GLY A 97 -14.69 -27.46 4.69
CA GLY A 97 -13.50 -27.97 3.99
C GLY A 97 -13.32 -27.46 2.54
N SER A 98 -14.37 -27.51 1.70
CA SER A 98 -14.22 -27.26 0.25
C SER A 98 -14.11 -25.76 -0.08
N ASN A 99 -14.90 -24.91 0.56
CA ASN A 99 -14.85 -23.46 0.39
C ASN A 99 -13.53 -22.83 0.90
N SER A 100 -12.79 -23.56 1.75
CA SER A 100 -11.51 -23.10 2.28
C SER A 100 -10.40 -23.10 1.21
N ILE A 101 -10.37 -24.11 0.34
CA ILE A 101 -9.33 -24.24 -0.71
C ILE A 101 -9.50 -23.15 -1.76
N LEU A 102 -10.74 -22.92 -2.22
CA LEU A 102 -11.03 -21.86 -3.19
C LEU A 102 -10.68 -20.48 -2.63
N LEU A 103 -11.09 -20.15 -1.40
CA LEU A 103 -10.77 -18.88 -0.75
C LEU A 103 -9.25 -18.71 -0.61
N THR A 104 -8.54 -19.75 -0.17
CA THR A 104 -7.07 -19.74 -0.08
C THR A 104 -6.43 -19.47 -1.44
N GLY A 105 -6.85 -20.18 -2.48
CA GLY A 105 -6.34 -20.02 -3.84
C GLY A 105 -6.57 -18.61 -4.39
N LEU A 106 -7.80 -18.10 -4.26
CA LEU A 106 -8.13 -16.73 -4.69
C LEU A 106 -7.32 -15.67 -3.93
N THR A 107 -7.16 -15.83 -2.61
CA THR A 107 -6.38 -14.91 -1.78
C THR A 107 -4.91 -14.89 -2.22
N LEU A 108 -4.31 -16.05 -2.41
CA LEU A 108 -2.92 -16.17 -2.86
C LEU A 108 -2.72 -15.59 -4.26
N THR A 109 -3.65 -15.83 -5.17
CA THR A 109 -3.60 -15.27 -6.53
C THR A 109 -3.69 -13.74 -6.49
N ALA A 110 -4.62 -13.18 -5.71
CA ALA A 110 -4.79 -11.73 -5.60
C ALA A 110 -3.53 -11.08 -4.98
N LEU A 111 -3.01 -11.64 -3.89
CA LEU A 111 -1.79 -11.15 -3.24
C LEU A 111 -0.56 -11.27 -4.15
N PHE A 112 -0.43 -12.36 -4.89
CA PHE A 112 0.63 -12.54 -5.88
C PHE A 112 0.56 -11.45 -6.96
N LEU A 113 -0.59 -11.28 -7.61
CA LEU A 113 -0.78 -10.27 -8.63
C LEU A 113 -0.50 -8.86 -8.09
N TRP A 114 -1.04 -8.55 -6.90
CA TRP A 114 -0.83 -7.26 -6.26
C TRP A 114 0.65 -6.98 -5.95
N THR A 115 1.39 -7.97 -5.47
CA THR A 115 2.81 -7.84 -5.14
C THR A 115 3.62 -7.36 -6.35
N PHE A 116 3.35 -7.92 -7.54
CA PHE A 116 4.12 -7.62 -8.74
C PHE A 116 3.63 -6.39 -9.53
N THR A 117 2.61 -5.68 -9.06
CA THR A 117 2.24 -4.39 -9.66
C THR A 117 3.21 -3.27 -9.31
N ARG A 118 3.81 -3.29 -8.09
CA ARG A 118 4.81 -2.31 -7.64
C ARG A 118 5.79 -2.95 -6.68
N ASP A 119 7.06 -2.56 -6.79
CA ASP A 119 8.13 -3.11 -5.93
C ASP A 119 7.88 -2.83 -4.43
N SER A 120 7.23 -1.70 -4.09
CA SER A 120 6.89 -1.36 -2.71
C SER A 120 5.84 -2.29 -2.05
N ASN A 121 5.00 -2.96 -2.84
CA ASN A 121 3.97 -3.86 -2.29
C ASN A 121 4.56 -5.09 -1.62
N ILE A 122 5.80 -5.45 -1.98
CA ILE A 122 6.54 -6.57 -1.38
C ILE A 122 6.67 -6.40 0.14
N TYR A 123 6.88 -5.18 0.60
CA TYR A 123 7.03 -4.89 2.04
C TYR A 123 5.74 -5.20 2.81
N ALA A 124 4.57 -4.89 2.25
CA ALA A 124 3.30 -5.23 2.87
C ALA A 124 3.08 -6.76 2.97
N ILE A 125 3.54 -7.50 1.96
CA ILE A 125 3.49 -8.97 1.95
C ILE A 125 4.46 -9.55 2.97
N ALA A 126 5.67 -9.02 3.06
CA ALA A 126 6.64 -9.43 4.09
C ALA A 126 6.10 -9.22 5.51
N ILE A 127 5.44 -8.08 5.75
CA ILE A 127 4.78 -7.79 7.02
C ILE A 127 3.61 -8.76 7.26
N LEU A 128 2.81 -9.05 6.23
CA LEU A 128 1.73 -10.03 6.34
C LEU A 128 2.26 -11.41 6.72
N PHE A 129 3.38 -11.84 6.15
CA PHE A 129 4.06 -13.07 6.52
C PHE A 129 4.51 -13.06 7.99
N VAL A 130 5.16 -11.97 8.45
CA VAL A 130 5.57 -11.83 9.86
C VAL A 130 4.34 -11.88 10.78
N PHE A 131 3.25 -11.20 10.42
CA PHE A 131 2.00 -11.24 11.18
C PHE A 131 1.38 -12.64 11.23
N ALA A 132 1.47 -13.41 10.15
CA ALA A 132 1.04 -14.80 10.15
C ALA A 132 1.87 -15.65 11.12
N LEU A 133 3.20 -15.46 11.16
CA LEU A 133 4.08 -16.14 12.13
C LEU A 133 3.75 -15.76 13.57
N ILE A 134 3.54 -14.47 13.85
CA ILE A 134 3.13 -13.98 15.17
C ILE A 134 1.79 -14.62 15.56
N SER A 135 0.84 -14.70 14.62
CA SER A 135 -0.46 -15.33 14.86
C SER A 135 -0.32 -16.80 15.20
N PHE A 136 0.56 -17.56 14.54
CA PHE A 136 0.88 -18.95 14.90
C PHE A 136 1.51 -19.05 16.29
N ALA A 137 2.32 -18.08 16.71
CA ALA A 137 2.92 -18.09 18.04
C ALA A 137 1.86 -17.84 19.14
N ILE A 138 0.97 -16.87 18.94
CA ILE A 138 0.00 -16.41 19.94
C ILE A 138 -1.23 -17.32 20.00
N PHE A 139 -1.73 -17.81 18.85
CA PHE A 139 -2.98 -18.57 18.77
C PHE A 139 -2.75 -20.04 18.42
N PRO A 140 -2.65 -20.97 19.42
CA PRO A 140 -2.40 -22.40 19.16
C PRO A 140 -3.41 -23.06 18.22
N ARG A 141 -4.64 -22.56 18.20
CA ARG A 141 -5.72 -23.03 17.32
C ARG A 141 -5.39 -22.84 15.84
N ILE A 142 -4.78 -21.70 15.47
CA ILE A 142 -4.42 -21.38 14.09
C ILE A 142 -3.34 -22.32 13.55
N ARG A 143 -2.47 -22.87 14.40
CA ARG A 143 -1.39 -23.79 14.00
C ARG A 143 -1.87 -25.05 13.27
N LYS A 144 -3.13 -25.47 13.52
CA LYS A 144 -3.73 -26.65 12.88
C LYS A 144 -4.45 -26.35 11.57
N ASN A 145 -4.61 -25.07 11.22
CA ASN A 145 -5.30 -24.65 10.02
C ASN A 145 -4.37 -24.79 8.79
N LYS A 146 -4.59 -25.85 7.99
CA LYS A 146 -3.79 -26.17 6.80
C LYS A 146 -3.80 -25.00 5.78
N GLY A 147 -4.94 -24.31 5.61
CA GLY A 147 -5.06 -23.19 4.68
C GLY A 147 -4.15 -22.01 5.09
N LEU A 148 -4.10 -21.69 6.39
CA LEU A 148 -3.22 -20.62 6.89
C LEU A 148 -1.74 -21.00 6.82
N ILE A 149 -1.39 -22.28 7.01
CA ILE A 149 -0.02 -22.76 6.82
C ILE A 149 0.38 -22.59 5.34
N ILE A 150 -0.48 -22.99 4.41
CA ILE A 150 -0.24 -22.82 2.97
C ILE A 150 -0.09 -21.33 2.63
N ILE A 151 -1.00 -20.48 3.10
CA ILE A 151 -0.92 -19.03 2.89
C ILE A 151 0.43 -18.51 3.38
N SER A 152 0.85 -18.83 4.58
CA SER A 152 2.11 -18.35 5.16
C SER A 152 3.33 -18.82 4.39
N THR A 153 3.35 -20.09 3.96
CA THR A 153 4.45 -20.64 3.15
C THR A 153 4.53 -19.93 1.79
N VAL A 154 3.40 -19.73 1.13
CA VAL A 154 3.36 -19.03 -0.16
C VAL A 154 3.69 -17.55 -0.02
N LEU A 155 3.29 -16.88 1.06
CA LEU A 155 3.70 -15.50 1.34
C LEU A 155 5.21 -15.37 1.47
N LEU A 156 5.88 -16.33 2.11
CA LEU A 156 7.35 -16.37 2.17
C LEU A 156 7.95 -16.47 0.76
N VAL A 157 7.43 -17.38 -0.06
CA VAL A 157 7.91 -17.56 -1.45
C VAL A 157 7.68 -16.29 -2.26
N ILE A 158 6.48 -15.69 -2.18
CA ILE A 158 6.17 -14.43 -2.87
C ILE A 158 7.13 -13.31 -2.42
N THR A 159 7.41 -13.22 -1.13
CA THR A 159 8.35 -12.21 -0.58
C THR A 159 9.75 -12.40 -1.16
N ILE A 160 10.27 -13.64 -1.18
CA ILE A 160 11.60 -13.94 -1.72
C ILE A 160 11.66 -13.62 -3.21
N LEU A 161 10.70 -14.11 -4.00
CA LEU A 161 10.64 -13.86 -5.44
C LEU A 161 10.47 -12.37 -5.76
N GLY A 162 9.65 -11.66 -4.99
CA GLY A 162 9.46 -10.23 -5.13
C GLY A 162 10.74 -9.44 -4.87
N LEU A 163 11.44 -9.74 -3.77
CA LEU A 163 12.73 -9.09 -3.46
C LEU A 163 13.78 -9.37 -4.54
N GLN A 164 13.88 -10.60 -5.03
CA GLN A 164 14.77 -10.94 -6.14
C GLN A 164 14.42 -10.16 -7.40
N SER A 165 13.15 -10.13 -7.78
CA SER A 165 12.67 -9.37 -8.95
C SER A 165 12.98 -7.88 -8.82
N ALA A 166 12.75 -7.27 -7.64
CA ALA A 166 13.06 -5.86 -7.39
C ALA A 166 14.57 -5.56 -7.52
N MET A 167 15.40 -6.46 -7.02
CA MET A 167 16.86 -6.32 -7.12
C MET A 167 17.36 -6.48 -8.56
N GLU A 168 16.89 -7.48 -9.29
CA GLU A 168 17.32 -7.78 -10.65
C GLU A 168 16.81 -6.77 -11.67
N SER A 169 15.60 -6.23 -11.50
CA SER A 169 15.00 -5.24 -12.39
C SER A 169 15.77 -3.93 -12.47
N ARG A 170 16.59 -3.64 -11.47
CA ARG A 170 17.38 -2.40 -11.33
C ARG A 170 16.55 -1.11 -11.43
N ARG A 171 15.25 -1.18 -11.24
CA ARG A 171 14.36 0.00 -11.25
C ARG A 171 14.71 1.00 -10.16
N TRP A 172 15.31 0.54 -9.07
CA TRP A 172 15.80 1.36 -7.98
C TRP A 172 16.91 2.35 -8.38
N LYS A 173 17.62 2.11 -9.49
CA LYS A 173 18.76 2.94 -9.89
C LYS A 173 18.40 4.40 -10.10
N LYS A 174 17.37 4.68 -10.93
CA LYS A 174 16.98 6.07 -11.23
C LYS A 174 16.51 6.82 -9.98
N PRO A 175 15.59 6.29 -9.16
CA PRO A 175 15.23 6.87 -7.87
C PRO A 175 16.43 7.16 -6.97
N LEU A 176 17.30 6.19 -6.77
CA LEU A 176 18.48 6.38 -5.93
C LEU A 176 19.47 7.40 -6.50
N THR A 177 19.58 7.50 -7.84
CA THR A 177 20.38 8.57 -8.47
C THR A 177 19.82 9.95 -8.11
N ASN A 178 18.48 10.11 -8.11
CA ASN A 178 17.82 11.35 -7.70
C ASN A 178 18.15 11.68 -6.24
N VAL A 179 18.05 10.69 -5.35
CA VAL A 179 18.40 10.86 -3.93
C VAL A 179 19.85 11.29 -3.74
N PHE A 180 20.78 10.66 -4.44
CA PHE A 180 22.20 11.04 -4.37
C PHE A 180 22.41 12.46 -4.89
N ALA A 181 21.79 12.82 -6.01
CA ALA A 181 21.93 14.15 -6.61
C ALA A 181 21.35 15.28 -5.74
N GLU A 182 20.21 15.02 -5.06
CA GLU A 182 19.49 16.06 -4.33
C GLU A 182 19.77 16.07 -2.81
N TYR A 183 20.04 14.90 -2.22
CA TYR A 183 20.13 14.79 -0.75
C TYR A 183 21.48 14.31 -0.22
N ILE A 184 22.37 13.79 -1.04
CA ILE A 184 23.67 13.33 -0.58
C ILE A 184 24.78 14.26 -1.06
N LEU A 185 24.99 14.36 -2.37
CA LEU A 185 26.14 15.09 -2.96
C LEU A 185 26.15 16.60 -2.68
N PRO A 186 25.00 17.32 -2.59
CA PRO A 186 25.02 18.74 -2.27
C PRO A 186 25.43 19.06 -0.81
N PHE A 187 25.53 18.05 0.05
CA PHE A 187 25.81 18.23 1.47
C PHE A 187 27.15 17.60 1.84
N PRO A 188 28.23 18.40 2.07
CA PRO A 188 29.60 17.89 2.27
C PRO A 188 29.72 16.80 3.34
N ALA A 189 29.05 16.95 4.48
CA ALA A 189 29.08 15.94 5.55
C ALA A 189 28.44 14.60 5.17
N ARG A 190 27.44 14.61 4.28
CA ARG A 190 26.81 13.39 3.79
C ARG A 190 27.66 12.74 2.71
N GLU A 191 28.23 13.55 1.83
CA GLU A 191 29.17 13.09 0.81
C GLU A 191 30.41 12.45 1.48
N GLU A 192 30.99 13.10 2.48
CA GLU A 192 32.12 12.56 3.26
C GLU A 192 31.81 11.21 3.90
N PHE A 193 30.57 11.05 4.44
CA PHE A 193 30.12 9.75 4.95
C PHE A 193 30.12 8.68 3.85
N MET A 194 29.66 9.01 2.63
CA MET A 194 29.65 8.07 1.50
C MET A 194 31.07 7.74 1.03
N VAL A 195 31.97 8.74 1.01
CA VAL A 195 33.40 8.53 0.71
C VAL A 195 34.01 7.60 1.76
N GLY A 196 33.70 7.77 3.04
CA GLY A 196 34.08 6.84 4.11
C GLY A 196 33.58 5.41 3.94
N LEU A 197 32.52 5.21 3.14
CA LEU A 197 32.00 3.90 2.71
C LEU A 197 32.57 3.45 1.36
N GLY A 198 33.61 4.10 0.84
CA GLY A 198 34.30 3.73 -0.39
C GLY A 198 33.70 4.33 -1.66
N MET A 199 32.89 5.40 -1.58
CA MET A 199 32.40 6.11 -2.76
C MET A 199 33.57 6.84 -3.43
N PRO A 200 33.90 6.56 -4.71
CA PRO A 200 34.89 7.30 -5.46
C PRO A 200 34.33 8.67 -5.87
N ASP A 201 35.24 9.55 -6.36
CA ASP A 201 34.82 10.80 -6.98
C ASP A 201 33.74 10.55 -8.05
N THR A 202 32.71 11.37 -8.07
CA THR A 202 31.56 11.20 -8.99
C THR A 202 31.95 11.29 -10.47
N LYS A 203 33.12 11.91 -10.77
CA LYS A 203 33.69 12.01 -12.13
C LYS A 203 34.62 10.84 -12.46
N ALA A 204 35.00 10.02 -11.48
CA ALA A 204 35.89 8.88 -11.70
C ALA A 204 35.20 7.78 -12.48
N ALA A 205 35.95 7.02 -13.29
CA ALA A 205 35.45 5.92 -14.08
C ALA A 205 34.85 4.78 -13.24
N GLU A 206 35.27 4.66 -11.99
CA GLU A 206 34.83 3.65 -11.03
C GLU A 206 33.47 3.98 -10.39
N TYR A 207 33.01 5.24 -10.40
CA TYR A 207 31.77 5.65 -9.74
C TYR A 207 30.53 4.90 -10.23
N PRO A 208 30.29 4.70 -11.54
CA PRO A 208 29.11 3.93 -12.00
C PRO A 208 29.09 2.48 -11.52
N VAL A 209 30.27 1.86 -11.38
CA VAL A 209 30.41 0.49 -10.88
C VAL A 209 30.12 0.46 -9.39
N TRP A 210 30.74 1.34 -8.62
CA TRP A 210 30.47 1.49 -7.18
C TRP A 210 28.99 1.77 -6.92
N PHE A 211 28.40 2.70 -7.66
CA PHE A 211 27.00 3.07 -7.48
C PHE A 211 26.08 1.87 -7.68
N LYS A 212 26.33 1.07 -8.72
CA LYS A 212 25.56 -0.14 -9.01
C LYS A 212 25.66 -1.19 -7.91
N GLU A 213 26.83 -1.36 -7.30
CA GLU A 213 27.12 -2.47 -6.39
C GLU A 213 26.92 -2.09 -4.91
N ASN A 214 27.20 -0.84 -4.57
CA ASN A 214 27.33 -0.41 -3.18
C ASN A 214 26.33 0.67 -2.75
N ALA A 215 25.85 1.54 -3.66
CA ALA A 215 25.05 2.70 -3.29
C ALA A 215 23.79 2.36 -2.48
N PRO A 216 22.99 1.31 -2.79
CA PRO A 216 21.82 0.97 -1.98
C PRO A 216 22.19 0.64 -0.53
N ARG A 217 23.28 -0.12 -0.33
CA ARG A 217 23.74 -0.50 1.01
C ARG A 217 24.36 0.69 1.75
N ALA A 218 25.12 1.53 1.06
CA ALA A 218 25.72 2.73 1.62
C ALA A 218 24.64 3.70 2.08
N TYR A 219 23.61 3.91 1.26
CA TYR A 219 22.49 4.78 1.61
C TYR A 219 21.68 4.22 2.80
N ALA A 220 21.37 2.94 2.82
CA ALA A 220 20.73 2.31 3.97
C ALA A 220 21.53 2.48 5.26
N ARG A 221 22.87 2.31 5.19
CA ARG A 221 23.77 2.56 6.33
C ARG A 221 23.74 4.02 6.76
N PHE A 222 23.69 4.95 5.83
CA PHE A 222 23.56 6.38 6.14
C PHE A 222 22.29 6.66 6.94
N LEU A 223 21.14 6.17 6.50
CA LEU A 223 19.86 6.37 7.19
C LEU A 223 19.87 5.77 8.61
N ILE A 224 20.49 4.59 8.77
CA ILE A 224 20.59 3.90 10.07
C ILE A 224 21.59 4.64 11.00
N ALA A 225 22.71 5.12 10.46
CA ALA A 225 23.73 5.84 11.22
C ALA A 225 23.28 7.25 11.65
N HIS A 226 22.29 7.82 10.96
CA HIS A 226 21.77 9.16 11.24
C HIS A 226 20.27 9.13 11.58
N PRO A 227 19.84 8.46 12.68
CA PRO A 227 18.42 8.28 13.02
C PRO A 227 17.71 9.62 13.26
N GLY A 228 18.41 10.63 13.81
CA GLY A 228 17.86 11.99 13.98
C GLY A 228 17.47 12.62 12.64
N TYR A 229 18.37 12.54 11.65
CA TYR A 229 18.07 13.00 10.28
C TYR A 229 16.89 12.25 9.68
N THR A 230 16.92 10.92 9.76
CA THR A 230 15.89 10.06 9.18
C THR A 230 14.52 10.37 9.79
N PHE A 231 14.42 10.44 11.11
CA PHE A 231 13.18 10.77 11.80
C PHE A 231 12.69 12.18 11.48
N THR A 232 13.54 13.19 11.59
CA THR A 232 13.17 14.60 11.37
C THR A 232 12.78 14.83 9.92
N SER A 233 13.55 14.31 8.94
CA SER A 233 13.22 14.45 7.53
C SER A 233 11.85 13.83 7.20
N PHE A 234 11.55 12.65 7.71
CA PHE A 234 10.26 12.01 7.48
C PHE A 234 9.11 12.78 8.13
N THR A 235 9.22 13.09 9.41
CA THR A 235 8.12 13.72 10.17
C THR A 235 7.83 15.16 9.73
N SER A 236 8.84 15.94 9.37
CA SER A 236 8.64 17.30 8.84
C SER A 236 7.96 17.33 7.47
N ASN A 237 8.02 16.23 6.71
CA ASN A 237 7.40 16.11 5.39
C ASN A 237 6.02 15.42 5.41
N LEU A 238 5.55 14.92 6.55
CA LEU A 238 4.24 14.25 6.64
C LEU A 238 3.09 15.11 6.08
N GLY A 239 3.08 16.41 6.37
CA GLY A 239 2.08 17.33 5.82
C GLY A 239 2.08 17.33 4.29
N GLY A 240 3.26 17.39 3.67
CA GLY A 240 3.42 17.33 2.22
C GLY A 240 3.00 15.99 1.61
N ILE A 241 3.35 14.89 2.27
CA ILE A 241 2.98 13.52 1.83
C ILE A 241 1.46 13.36 1.78
N PHE A 242 0.72 13.91 2.76
CA PHE A 242 -0.73 13.82 2.83
C PHE A 242 -1.47 14.93 2.07
N SER A 243 -0.78 15.97 1.56
CA SER A 243 -1.43 17.13 0.94
C SER A 243 -2.03 16.84 -0.44
N GLU A 244 -1.46 15.91 -1.19
CA GLU A 244 -1.94 15.57 -2.53
C GLU A 244 -2.96 14.43 -2.46
N ASN A 245 -4.10 14.65 -3.12
CA ASN A 245 -5.19 13.68 -3.22
C ASN A 245 -5.73 13.55 -4.65
N ILE A 246 -5.11 14.19 -5.62
CA ILE A 246 -5.47 14.08 -7.05
C ILE A 246 -4.18 13.95 -7.86
N GLN A 247 -4.21 13.09 -8.87
CA GLN A 247 -3.05 12.89 -9.75
C GLN A 247 -2.70 14.16 -10.54
N PRO A 248 -1.42 14.51 -10.70
CA PRO A 248 -0.99 15.72 -11.40
C PRO A 248 -0.70 15.54 -12.91
N TYR A 249 -0.89 14.34 -13.47
CA TYR A 249 -0.37 14.00 -14.80
C TYR A 249 -1.25 14.37 -15.97
N PHE A 250 -2.55 14.56 -15.75
CA PHE A 250 -3.42 15.09 -16.79
C PHE A 250 -4.43 16.07 -16.18
N TYR A 251 -4.80 17.03 -17.02
CA TYR A 251 -5.81 18.00 -16.65
C TYR A 251 -7.17 17.55 -17.16
N SER A 252 -8.15 17.47 -16.27
CA SER A 252 -9.53 17.15 -16.60
C SER A 252 -10.36 18.42 -16.68
N GLU A 253 -11.25 18.50 -17.65
CA GLU A 253 -12.19 19.62 -17.77
C GLU A 253 -13.04 19.79 -16.50
N GLN A 254 -13.21 21.03 -16.05
CA GLN A 254 -13.93 21.38 -14.82
C GLN A 254 -15.45 21.44 -15.07
N THR A 255 -16.03 20.32 -15.46
CA THR A 255 -17.49 20.17 -15.56
C THR A 255 -18.15 20.22 -14.18
N THR A 256 -19.47 20.46 -14.13
CA THR A 256 -20.23 20.43 -12.85
C THR A 256 -20.07 19.07 -12.15
N VAL A 257 -20.12 17.97 -12.89
CA VAL A 257 -19.93 16.63 -12.37
C VAL A 257 -18.53 16.47 -11.74
N ARG A 258 -17.49 16.95 -12.45
CA ARG A 258 -16.11 16.91 -11.94
C ARG A 258 -15.96 17.67 -10.63
N LYS A 259 -16.52 18.88 -10.56
CA LYS A 259 -16.49 19.71 -9.32
C LYS A 259 -17.15 19.00 -8.13
N THR A 260 -18.30 18.33 -8.37
CA THR A 260 -19.00 17.56 -7.33
C THR A 260 -18.14 16.37 -6.87
N LEU A 261 -17.52 15.64 -7.82
CA LEU A 261 -16.62 14.54 -7.50
C LEU A 261 -15.38 15.00 -6.72
N VAL A 262 -14.80 16.15 -7.06
CA VAL A 262 -13.67 16.74 -6.31
C VAL A 262 -14.10 17.14 -4.90
N ALA A 263 -15.27 17.75 -4.73
CA ALA A 263 -15.78 18.06 -3.39
C ALA A 263 -16.03 16.80 -2.55
N LEU A 264 -16.55 15.74 -3.14
CA LEU A 264 -16.68 14.44 -2.47
C LEU A 264 -15.33 13.81 -2.17
N ASN A 265 -14.36 13.94 -3.08
CA ASN A 265 -12.99 13.50 -2.91
C ASN A 265 -12.35 14.15 -1.68
N ASP A 266 -12.49 15.47 -1.50
CA ASP A 266 -11.90 16.20 -0.37
C ASP A 266 -12.47 15.73 0.99
N ILE A 267 -13.70 15.23 1.00
CA ILE A 267 -14.31 14.63 2.19
C ILE A 267 -13.76 13.23 2.44
N LEU A 268 -13.71 12.39 1.38
CA LEU A 268 -13.35 10.98 1.51
C LEU A 268 -11.83 10.76 1.62
N HIS A 269 -11.03 11.70 1.09
CA HIS A 269 -9.57 11.65 1.10
C HIS A 269 -8.97 12.86 1.83
N PRO A 270 -9.12 12.96 3.17
CA PRO A 270 -8.66 14.11 3.92
C PRO A 270 -7.16 14.40 3.74
N ASN A 271 -6.82 15.67 3.47
CA ASN A 271 -5.45 16.15 3.22
C ASN A 271 -4.67 16.43 4.51
N THR A 272 -4.73 15.52 5.46
CA THR A 272 -4.10 15.70 6.77
C THR A 272 -3.52 14.40 7.30
N TYR A 273 -2.32 14.47 7.87
CA TYR A 273 -1.69 13.33 8.57
C TYR A 273 -2.44 12.96 9.87
N LEU A 274 -3.39 13.76 10.34
CA LEU A 274 -4.22 13.40 11.50
C LEU A 274 -5.02 12.12 11.25
N VAL A 275 -5.28 11.75 10.01
CA VAL A 275 -5.87 10.45 9.64
C VAL A 275 -5.09 9.30 10.29
N PHE A 276 -3.77 9.32 10.22
CA PHE A 276 -2.93 8.31 10.86
C PHE A 276 -3.13 8.23 12.38
N VAL A 277 -3.26 9.37 13.05
CA VAL A 277 -3.52 9.43 14.50
C VAL A 277 -4.91 8.87 14.82
N LEU A 278 -5.91 9.22 14.02
CA LEU A 278 -7.28 8.72 14.20
C LEU A 278 -7.34 7.19 13.99
N ASP A 279 -6.66 6.67 12.98
CA ASP A 279 -6.57 5.22 12.74
C ASP A 279 -5.97 4.48 13.94
N LEU A 280 -4.87 5.02 14.51
CA LEU A 280 -4.27 4.46 15.73
C LEU A 280 -5.26 4.45 16.90
N LEU A 281 -5.99 5.53 17.12
CA LEU A 281 -6.99 5.62 18.20
C LEU A 281 -8.15 4.64 17.95
N LEU A 282 -8.64 4.51 16.73
CA LEU A 282 -9.70 3.56 16.37
C LEU A 282 -9.26 2.12 16.63
N ILE A 283 -8.06 1.74 16.17
CA ILE A 283 -7.53 0.39 16.39
C ILE A 283 -7.28 0.11 17.87
N LEU A 284 -6.78 1.07 18.64
CA LEU A 284 -6.63 0.93 20.09
C LEU A 284 -7.98 0.76 20.78
N GLY A 285 -9.01 1.51 20.39
CA GLY A 285 -10.37 1.35 20.89
C GLY A 285 -10.97 -0.02 20.57
N LEU A 286 -10.78 -0.48 19.32
CA LEU A 286 -11.19 -1.83 18.92
C LEU A 286 -10.42 -2.92 19.67
N ALA A 287 -9.10 -2.77 19.87
CA ALA A 287 -8.29 -3.71 20.62
C ALA A 287 -8.74 -3.80 22.10
N PHE A 288 -9.01 -2.67 22.73
CA PHE A 288 -9.57 -2.63 24.06
C PHE A 288 -10.94 -3.33 24.12
N SER A 289 -11.81 -3.06 23.15
CA SER A 289 -13.13 -3.72 23.06
C SER A 289 -13.01 -5.22 22.79
N ALA A 290 -12.09 -5.64 21.93
CA ALA A 290 -11.84 -7.06 21.64
C ALA A 290 -11.35 -7.79 22.90
N PHE A 291 -10.44 -7.18 23.67
CA PHE A 291 -9.90 -7.73 24.89
C PHE A 291 -10.96 -7.86 25.99
N THR A 292 -11.74 -6.81 26.22
CA THR A 292 -12.77 -6.79 27.26
C THR A 292 -13.95 -7.70 26.98
N ARG A 293 -14.40 -7.76 25.72
CA ARG A 293 -15.56 -8.56 25.31
C ARG A 293 -15.21 -9.97 24.89
N LYS A 294 -13.92 -10.31 24.76
CA LYS A 294 -13.43 -11.60 24.24
C LYS A 294 -14.09 -11.99 22.91
N ASN A 295 -14.28 -11.03 22.04
CA ASN A 295 -14.99 -11.20 20.79
C ASN A 295 -13.99 -11.51 19.66
N SER A 296 -14.18 -12.65 19.00
CA SER A 296 -13.31 -13.13 17.90
C SER A 296 -13.37 -12.23 16.68
N ASP A 297 -14.55 -11.68 16.35
CA ASP A 297 -14.72 -10.82 15.19
C ASP A 297 -13.99 -9.48 15.38
N LEU A 298 -14.09 -8.89 16.59
CA LEU A 298 -13.29 -7.71 16.92
C LEU A 298 -11.79 -8.00 16.87
N THR A 299 -11.37 -9.20 17.28
CA THR A 299 -9.96 -9.62 17.17
C THR A 299 -9.51 -9.69 15.71
N ALA A 300 -10.36 -10.19 14.80
CA ALA A 300 -10.07 -10.20 13.36
C ALA A 300 -9.93 -8.79 12.78
N TRP A 301 -10.80 -7.85 13.16
CA TRP A 301 -10.69 -6.44 12.78
C TRP A 301 -9.40 -5.79 13.30
N VAL A 302 -9.06 -6.00 14.57
CA VAL A 302 -7.80 -5.49 15.16
C VAL A 302 -6.59 -6.02 14.41
N TRP A 303 -6.56 -7.33 14.15
CA TRP A 303 -5.45 -7.96 13.43
C TRP A 303 -5.26 -7.34 12.04
N LEU A 304 -6.38 -7.17 11.29
CA LEU A 304 -6.36 -6.56 9.98
C LEU A 304 -5.90 -5.09 10.04
N GLY A 305 -6.43 -4.32 10.99
CA GLY A 305 -6.07 -2.92 11.17
C GLY A 305 -4.61 -2.71 11.53
N VAL A 306 -4.07 -3.52 12.46
CA VAL A 306 -2.65 -3.45 12.84
C VAL A 306 -1.75 -3.82 11.65
N TRP A 307 -2.13 -4.84 10.86
CA TRP A 307 -1.41 -5.16 9.63
C TRP A 307 -1.45 -4.00 8.62
N LEU A 308 -2.60 -3.39 8.38
CA LEU A 308 -2.74 -2.26 7.45
C LEU A 308 -1.89 -1.06 7.90
N ILE A 309 -1.95 -0.68 9.19
CA ILE A 309 -1.12 0.40 9.74
C ILE A 309 0.36 0.09 9.56
N ALA A 310 0.80 -1.09 9.96
CA ALA A 310 2.21 -1.48 9.87
C ALA A 310 2.69 -1.47 8.41
N SER A 311 1.90 -2.04 7.50
CA SER A 311 2.20 -2.09 6.07
C SER A 311 2.25 -0.70 5.44
N ALA A 312 1.22 0.12 5.67
CA ALA A 312 1.15 1.47 5.13
C ALA A 312 2.29 2.35 5.68
N THR A 313 2.59 2.26 6.99
CA THR A 313 3.69 3.02 7.60
C THR A 313 5.02 2.65 6.99
N ILE A 314 5.35 1.35 6.88
CA ILE A 314 6.63 0.89 6.33
C ILE A 314 6.73 1.24 4.84
N MET A 315 5.67 1.03 4.07
CA MET A 315 5.64 1.43 2.66
C MET A 315 5.83 2.93 2.49
N MET A 316 5.19 3.76 3.32
CA MET A 316 5.32 5.21 3.29
C MET A 316 6.76 5.65 3.59
N VAL A 317 7.37 5.12 4.65
CA VAL A 317 8.76 5.43 5.04
C VAL A 317 9.75 5.01 3.94
N ILE A 318 9.63 3.78 3.43
CA ILE A 318 10.53 3.28 2.40
C ILE A 318 10.38 4.10 1.12
N ASN A 319 9.15 4.35 0.67
CA ASN A 319 8.92 5.13 -0.55
C ASN A 319 9.38 6.59 -0.40
N PHE A 320 9.24 7.19 0.78
CA PHE A 320 9.74 8.54 1.06
C PHE A 320 11.26 8.64 0.89
N PHE A 321 12.01 7.65 1.37
CA PHE A 321 13.48 7.64 1.25
C PHE A 321 13.99 7.02 -0.06
N ALA A 322 13.16 6.31 -0.81
CA ALA A 322 13.58 5.62 -2.02
C ALA A 322 13.74 6.56 -3.23
N ASP A 323 13.03 7.69 -3.27
CA ASP A 323 13.11 8.68 -4.35
C ASP A 323 12.95 10.09 -3.78
N SER A 324 13.63 11.06 -4.38
CA SER A 324 13.46 12.48 -4.08
C SER A 324 12.43 13.17 -5.00
N ILE A 325 12.09 12.53 -6.12
CA ILE A 325 11.17 13.07 -7.13
C ILE A 325 9.85 12.28 -7.11
N GLY A 326 8.73 12.99 -7.03
CA GLY A 326 7.41 12.37 -7.05
C GLY A 326 7.08 11.55 -5.81
N VAL A 327 7.56 11.98 -4.66
CA VAL A 327 7.35 11.32 -3.35
C VAL A 327 5.87 11.03 -3.09
N THR A 328 4.98 11.99 -3.36
CA THR A 328 3.53 11.83 -3.20
C THR A 328 2.95 10.70 -4.03
N ARG A 329 3.38 10.55 -5.30
CA ARG A 329 3.00 9.41 -6.14
C ARG A 329 3.49 8.08 -5.58
N HIS A 330 4.72 8.04 -5.05
CA HIS A 330 5.29 6.81 -4.52
C HIS A 330 4.66 6.40 -3.18
N THR A 331 4.30 7.37 -2.34
CA THR A 331 3.65 7.12 -1.04
C THR A 331 2.12 6.98 -1.13
N MET A 332 1.52 7.27 -2.27
CA MET A 332 0.08 7.37 -2.47
C MET A 332 -0.70 6.14 -1.98
N LEU A 333 -0.28 4.92 -2.32
CA LEU A 333 -0.98 3.72 -1.87
C LEU A 333 -1.00 3.62 -0.33
N ALA A 334 0.10 3.99 0.33
CA ALA A 334 0.17 3.99 1.78
C ALA A 334 -0.77 5.04 2.39
N VAL A 335 -0.79 6.25 1.83
CA VAL A 335 -1.67 7.34 2.25
C VAL A 335 -3.13 6.95 2.06
N GLU A 336 -3.48 6.41 0.88
CA GLU A 336 -4.85 5.96 0.61
C GLU A 336 -5.27 4.75 1.47
N THR A 337 -4.32 3.93 1.89
CA THR A 337 -4.59 2.87 2.87
C THR A 337 -5.03 3.45 4.21
N PHE A 338 -4.36 4.50 4.75
CA PHE A 338 -4.80 5.18 5.97
C PHE A 338 -6.18 5.83 5.78
N ARG A 339 -6.41 6.55 4.69
CA ARG A 339 -7.70 7.18 4.38
C ARG A 339 -8.84 6.16 4.30
N LEU A 340 -8.59 5.02 3.63
CA LEU A 340 -9.57 3.93 3.56
C LEU A 340 -9.83 3.31 4.92
N MET A 341 -8.80 3.11 5.74
CA MET A 341 -8.92 2.57 7.09
C MET A 341 -9.83 3.43 7.95
N LEU A 342 -9.67 4.75 7.90
CA LEU A 342 -10.52 5.67 8.64
C LEU A 342 -12.01 5.36 8.41
N TRP A 343 -12.41 5.19 7.13
CA TRP A 343 -13.81 4.89 6.79
C TRP A 343 -14.23 3.48 7.17
N VAL A 344 -13.40 2.48 6.89
CA VAL A 344 -13.70 1.07 7.19
C VAL A 344 -13.86 0.83 8.69
N PHE A 345 -13.09 1.53 9.53
CA PHE A 345 -13.15 1.36 10.99
C PHE A 345 -14.11 2.33 11.68
N LEU A 346 -14.62 3.37 11.01
CA LEU A 346 -15.72 4.20 11.46
C LEU A 346 -17.09 3.58 11.20
N ILE A 347 -17.22 2.73 10.19
CA ILE A 347 -18.43 1.95 9.88
C ILE A 347 -18.57 0.79 10.86
#